data_155f8ba08b7ebe6a770959ebb10dfdaf
#
_entry.id   155f8ba08b7ebe6a770959ebb10dfdaf
#
_cell.length_a   1.000
_cell.length_b   1.000
_cell.length_c   1.000
_cell.angle_alpha   90.00
_cell.angle_beta   90.00
_cell.angle_gamma   90.00
#
_symmetry.space_group_name_H-M   'P 1'
#
loop_
_entity.id
_entity.type
_entity.pdbx_description
1 polymer ?
#
loop_
_entity_poly.entity_id
_entity_poly.type
_entity_poly.pdbx_seq_one_letter_code
_entity_poly.pdbx_strand_id
1 'polypeptide(L)' 'MEFDIPAITCSHCVKAITETVKALDPEAKISVDIASKKVTLETSKDRLTVVTALTEAGYPTR' A
#
# COMPACT_ATOMS: atom_id res chain seq x y z
N MET A 1 -2.92 2.37 -9.82
CA MET A 1 -4.07 2.40 -8.90
C MET A 1 -3.73 3.21 -7.65
N GLU A 2 -4.70 3.87 -7.09
CA GLU A 2 -4.51 4.69 -5.91
C GLU A 2 -5.38 4.21 -4.76
N PHE A 3 -4.84 4.33 -3.56
CA PHE A 3 -5.55 3.96 -2.33
C PHE A 3 -5.41 5.07 -1.31
N ASP A 4 -6.47 5.29 -0.52
CA ASP A 4 -6.41 6.16 0.64
C ASP A 4 -6.22 5.27 1.87
N ILE A 5 -5.13 5.48 2.60
CA ILE A 5 -4.82 4.70 3.81
C ILE A 5 -4.65 5.67 4.97
N PRO A 6 -5.74 5.94 5.72
CA PRO A 6 -5.70 6.92 6.81
C PRO A 6 -4.71 6.58 7.93
N ALA A 7 -4.33 5.30 8.04
CA ALA A 7 -3.40 4.86 9.08
C ALA A 7 -1.95 5.27 8.81
N ILE A 8 -1.62 5.79 7.63
CA ILE A 8 -0.27 6.23 7.32
C ILE A 8 0.04 7.49 8.12
N THR A 9 0.98 7.39 9.06
CA THR A 9 1.34 8.52 9.92
C THR A 9 2.86 8.75 10.00
N CYS A 10 3.67 7.80 9.52
CA CYS A 10 5.12 7.91 9.63
C CYS A 10 5.82 7.02 8.59
N SER A 11 7.15 7.14 8.53
CA SER A 11 7.94 6.36 7.58
C SER A 11 7.90 4.86 7.83
N HIS A 12 7.64 4.42 9.06
CA HIS A 12 7.49 3.00 9.35
C HIS A 12 6.30 2.42 8.61
N CYS A 13 5.22 3.18 8.50
CA CYS A 13 4.04 2.76 7.73
C CYS A 13 4.38 2.60 6.26
N VAL A 14 5.15 3.53 5.70
CA VAL A 14 5.60 3.46 4.31
C VAL A 14 6.38 2.17 4.08
N LYS A 15 7.31 1.86 4.97
CA LYS A 15 8.12 0.66 4.85
C LYS A 15 7.27 -0.60 4.93
N ALA A 16 6.37 -0.67 5.89
CA ALA A 16 5.50 -1.84 6.06
C ALA A 16 4.62 -2.07 4.83
N ILE A 17 4.03 -1.00 4.30
CA ILE A 17 3.20 -1.06 3.11
C ILE A 17 4.02 -1.51 1.91
N THR A 18 5.22 -0.94 1.74
CA THR A 18 6.10 -1.30 0.65
C THR A 18 6.48 -2.78 0.71
N GLU A 19 6.84 -3.27 1.88
CA GLU A 19 7.19 -4.68 2.06
C GLU A 19 6.01 -5.60 1.76
N THR A 20 4.81 -5.22 2.20
CA THR A 20 3.60 -5.99 1.93
C THR A 20 3.35 -6.11 0.44
N VAL A 21 3.44 -5.00 -0.28
CA VAL A 21 3.22 -4.97 -1.72
C VAL A 21 4.31 -5.75 -2.45
N LYS A 22 5.57 -5.59 -2.05
CA LYS A 22 6.68 -6.31 -2.68
C LYS A 22 6.60 -7.82 -2.46
N ALA A 23 5.99 -8.25 -1.35
CA ALA A 23 5.76 -9.67 -1.11
C ALA A 23 4.73 -10.25 -2.08
N LEU A 24 3.75 -9.45 -2.49
CA LEU A 24 2.77 -9.86 -3.48
C LEU A 24 3.33 -9.83 -4.90
N ASP A 25 4.08 -8.77 -5.21
CA ASP A 25 4.61 -8.54 -6.55
C ASP A 25 5.97 -7.84 -6.41
N PRO A 26 7.07 -8.59 -6.53
CA PRO A 26 8.42 -8.01 -6.39
C PRO A 26 8.72 -6.90 -7.42
N GLU A 27 8.00 -6.88 -8.52
CA GLU A 27 8.20 -5.88 -9.58
C GLU A 27 7.27 -4.68 -9.42
N ALA A 28 6.40 -4.68 -8.43
CA ALA A 28 5.48 -3.58 -8.21
C ALA A 28 6.22 -2.29 -7.90
N LYS A 29 5.68 -1.19 -8.41
CA LYS A 29 6.18 0.15 -8.10
C LYS A 29 5.19 0.80 -7.16
N ILE A 30 5.70 1.37 -6.08
CA ILE A 30 4.87 1.99 -5.07
C ILE A 30 5.38 3.38 -4.73
N SER A 31 4.46 4.30 -4.57
CA SER A 31 4.74 5.67 -4.14
C SER A 31 3.76 6.03 -3.05
N VAL A 32 4.26 6.50 -1.92
CA VAL A 32 3.43 6.84 -0.77
C VAL A 32 3.57 8.31 -0.46
N ASP A 33 2.43 8.99 -0.33
CA ASP A 33 2.39 10.39 0.09
C ASP A 33 1.80 10.44 1.50
N ILE A 34 2.67 10.66 2.48
CA ILE A 34 2.26 10.72 3.88
C ILE A 34 1.36 11.92 4.14
N ALA A 35 1.64 13.03 3.51
CA ALA A 35 0.87 14.26 3.74
C ALA A 35 -0.60 14.10 3.35
N SER A 36 -0.87 13.45 2.23
CA SER A 36 -2.24 13.19 1.76
C SER A 36 -2.74 11.81 2.15
N LYS A 37 -1.88 10.98 2.73
CA LYS A 37 -2.18 9.60 3.12
C LYS A 37 -2.64 8.75 1.94
N LYS A 38 -2.04 8.99 0.79
CA LYS A 38 -2.34 8.28 -0.44
C LYS A 38 -1.20 7.39 -0.86
N VAL A 39 -1.56 6.25 -1.43
CA VAL A 39 -0.61 5.31 -2.00
C VAL A 39 -0.93 5.12 -3.46
N THR A 40 0.08 5.33 -4.32
CA THR A 40 -0.02 5.05 -5.74
C THR A 40 0.75 3.78 -6.01
N LEU A 41 0.12 2.83 -6.67
CA LEU A 41 0.70 1.51 -6.90
C LEU A 41 0.57 1.10 -8.36
N GLU A 42 1.68 0.62 -8.93
CA GLU A 42 1.68 0.01 -10.24
C GLU A 42 2.04 -1.46 -10.10
N THR A 43 1.08 -2.33 -10.39
CA THR A 43 1.23 -3.78 -10.24
C THR A 43 0.31 -4.49 -11.21
N SER A 44 0.67 -5.73 -11.54
CA SER A 44 -0.17 -6.60 -12.35
C SER A 44 -1.21 -7.35 -11.52
N LYS A 45 -1.13 -7.27 -10.19
CA LYS A 45 -2.11 -7.90 -9.30
C LYS A 45 -3.41 -7.10 -9.31
N ASP A 46 -4.51 -7.77 -9.02
CA ASP A 46 -5.79 -7.10 -8.99
C ASP A 46 -5.96 -6.27 -7.70
N ARG A 47 -6.88 -5.32 -7.76
CA ARG A 47 -7.11 -4.40 -6.65
C ARG A 47 -7.53 -5.14 -5.38
N LEU A 48 -8.39 -6.14 -5.52
CA LEU A 48 -8.89 -6.89 -4.36
C LEU A 48 -7.77 -7.60 -3.62
N THR A 49 -6.84 -8.21 -4.36
CA THR A 49 -5.68 -8.87 -3.76
C THR A 49 -4.85 -7.89 -2.96
N VAL A 50 -4.59 -6.72 -3.53
CA VAL A 50 -3.80 -5.68 -2.87
C VAL A 50 -4.52 -5.16 -1.63
N VAL A 51 -5.80 -4.85 -1.73
CA VAL A 51 -6.60 -4.34 -0.61
C VAL A 51 -6.63 -5.36 0.52
N THR A 52 -6.82 -6.63 0.21
CA THR A 52 -6.83 -7.69 1.22
C THR A 52 -5.49 -7.76 1.95
N ALA A 53 -4.39 -7.73 1.22
CA ALA A 53 -3.06 -7.79 1.82
C ALA A 53 -2.78 -6.59 2.72
N LEU A 54 -3.15 -5.39 2.28
CA LEU A 54 -2.97 -4.18 3.08
C LEU A 54 -3.83 -4.20 4.33
N THR A 55 -5.06 -4.68 4.22
CA THR A 55 -5.95 -4.79 5.38
C THR A 55 -5.39 -5.77 6.40
N GLU A 56 -4.88 -6.90 5.96
CA GLU A 56 -4.28 -7.89 6.85
C GLU A 56 -3.00 -7.37 7.52
N ALA A 57 -2.30 -6.48 6.85
CA ALA A 57 -1.10 -5.86 7.42
C ALA A 57 -1.42 -4.74 8.43
N GLY A 58 -2.70 -4.40 8.61
CA GLY A 58 -3.11 -3.35 9.52
C GLY A 58 -3.28 -1.98 8.85
N TYR A 59 -3.33 -1.94 7.53
CA TYR A 59 -3.47 -0.69 6.75
C TYR A 59 -4.68 -0.78 5.83
N PRO A 60 -5.89 -0.79 6.37
CA PRO A 60 -7.09 -0.88 5.52
C PRO A 60 -7.22 0.35 4.63
N THR A 61 -7.65 0.13 3.41
CA THR A 61 -7.87 1.20 2.44
C THR A 61 -9.27 1.75 2.56
N ARG A 62 -9.42 2.98 2.11
CA ARG A 62 -10.73 3.61 1.99
C ARG A 62 -11.21 3.63 0.56
#